data_04421c63336bc023ef36eb28e523549c
#
_entry.id   04421c63336bc023ef36eb28e523549c
#
_cell.length_a   1.000
_cell.length_b   1.000
_cell.length_c   1.000
_cell.angle_alpha   90.00
_cell.angle_beta   90.00
_cell.angle_gamma   90.00
#
_symmetry.space_group_name_H-M   'P 1'
#
loop_
_entity.id
_entity.type
_entity.pdbx_description
1 polymer ?
#
loop_
_entity_poly.entity_id
_entity_poly.type
_entity_poly.pdbx_seq_one_letter_code
_entity_poly.pdbx_strand_id
1 'polypeptide(L)'
;MVCTVPSFAANPRDYVDYYIDWYGAASEDSEVAQVYEIFEQVKQVADKNRKFLNPKLKVLKNKGRNPLARALRDGYIVLWQSAIDICHVRTASKVAQEACLAFVLGHELGHLAKDDYWHLDIDCQFSGRGCYRSELFTRERMRRELAADGEGYAYAAMAGYRVNLLLGKAANQNAFLKDWVKQVKAPRHSSYPTVEKRVAVLHDYLQTLAEKLTFFDFGVRLSHFDRCDDGEYFLREFQHVFPAREVLNNRGFCYLQRARQEMEWERADFYWMPLLLDVESLAAPLVMGKKAYRTLKQASAFRQGEGFLKEAVIYFKKAIEADRAYVPAKVNLAVSYLYLGKPHQARGVLEELSLLAPDNLEIQGLQALALYEQSEADLDLWPRAVTRLDRLANKSNAPPAILYNLARLWEIRPRPAQARRYWNRLAYMSASLPDSIRTIVCRQQSVVQECEKDKSINSDKRPPWEWPIPFKWQPLSEQTMVMEKLYGWERPISFNWYREQLRGHIYERPDGRFAVLELDDFMQMQVLKGDNLGDVSQLSNYCGESLRQRTLANGILWSCSDWAALTFEDKVREVWRVLR
;
A
#
# COMPACT_ATOMS: atom_id res chain seq x y z
N MET A 1 4.77 -38.58 38.19
CA MET A 1 4.78 -38.69 36.73
C MET A 1 5.67 -37.59 36.18
N VAL A 2 6.88 -37.94 35.80
CA VAL A 2 7.84 -37.03 35.16
C VAL A 2 7.42 -36.93 33.70
N CYS A 3 6.84 -35.78 33.28
CA CYS A 3 6.63 -35.51 31.88
C CYS A 3 7.99 -35.28 31.21
N THR A 4 8.51 -36.31 30.58
CA THR A 4 9.64 -36.19 29.66
C THR A 4 9.17 -35.39 28.44
N VAL A 5 9.52 -34.10 28.42
CA VAL A 5 9.39 -33.30 27.20
C VAL A 5 10.53 -33.73 26.28
N PRO A 6 10.26 -34.10 25.01
CA PRO A 6 11.32 -34.48 24.08
C PRO A 6 12.27 -33.31 23.86
N SER A 7 13.58 -33.60 23.93
CA SER A 7 14.61 -32.62 23.62
C SER A 7 14.52 -32.29 22.13
N PHE A 8 14.11 -31.04 21.80
CA PHE A 8 14.04 -30.55 20.42
C PHE A 8 15.46 -30.32 19.86
N ALA A 9 16.12 -31.40 19.45
CA ALA A 9 17.14 -31.35 18.41
C ALA A 9 16.49 -31.57 17.02
N ALA A 10 15.17 -31.34 16.90
CA ALA A 10 14.39 -31.62 15.71
C ALA A 10 14.45 -30.45 14.71
N ASN A 11 14.40 -30.82 13.45
CA ASN A 11 14.38 -29.95 12.27
C ASN A 11 13.36 -28.79 12.44
N PRO A 12 13.71 -27.51 12.13
CA PRO A 12 12.78 -26.36 12.31
C PRO A 12 11.45 -26.47 11.55
N ARG A 13 11.27 -27.50 10.72
CA ARG A 13 10.05 -27.74 9.94
C ARG A 13 8.89 -28.36 10.74
N ASP A 14 9.11 -28.75 11.98
CA ASP A 14 8.16 -29.57 12.73
C ASP A 14 7.42 -28.82 13.86
N TYR A 15 7.57 -27.48 13.97
CA TYR A 15 6.93 -26.74 15.07
C TYR A 15 5.41 -26.75 14.97
N VAL A 16 4.84 -26.50 13.79
CA VAL A 16 3.39 -26.48 13.59
C VAL A 16 2.78 -27.85 13.83
N ASP A 17 3.45 -28.94 13.43
CA ASP A 17 2.95 -30.32 13.58
C ASP A 17 2.84 -30.69 15.07
N TYR A 18 3.81 -30.27 15.89
CA TYR A 18 3.73 -30.45 17.35
C TYR A 18 2.48 -29.79 17.95
N TYR A 19 2.14 -28.57 17.50
CA TYR A 19 0.94 -27.86 17.95
C TYR A 19 -0.34 -28.55 17.47
N ILE A 20 -0.36 -29.05 16.25
CA ILE A 20 -1.48 -29.81 15.68
C ILE A 20 -1.70 -31.10 16.45
N ASP A 21 -0.64 -31.86 16.73
CA ASP A 21 -0.72 -33.12 17.47
C ASP A 21 -1.21 -32.90 18.91
N TRP A 22 -0.79 -31.79 19.54
CA TRP A 22 -1.16 -31.51 20.93
C TRP A 22 -2.58 -30.92 21.07
N TYR A 23 -2.97 -30.00 20.23
CA TYR A 23 -4.24 -29.27 20.33
C TYR A 23 -5.32 -29.82 19.41
N GLY A 24 -4.97 -30.34 18.27
CA GLY A 24 -5.83 -30.71 17.17
C GLY A 24 -6.14 -29.48 16.28
N ALA A 25 -6.20 -29.72 14.98
CA ALA A 25 -6.69 -28.69 14.04
C ALA A 25 -8.17 -28.41 14.28
N ALA A 26 -8.59 -27.14 14.18
CA ALA A 26 -10.00 -26.79 14.19
C ALA A 26 -10.71 -27.35 12.95
N SER A 27 -12.02 -27.59 13.07
CA SER A 27 -12.86 -27.95 11.93
C SER A 27 -12.98 -26.76 10.98
N GLU A 28 -13.02 -27.04 9.68
CA GLU A 28 -13.22 -26.03 8.64
C GLU A 28 -14.71 -25.66 8.57
N ASP A 29 -15.16 -24.81 9.49
CA ASP A 29 -16.47 -24.17 9.44
C ASP A 29 -16.37 -22.75 8.82
N SER A 30 -17.50 -22.08 8.72
CA SER A 30 -17.57 -20.74 8.12
C SER A 30 -16.76 -19.68 8.88
N GLU A 31 -16.62 -19.82 10.20
CA GLU A 31 -15.84 -18.87 11.03
C GLU A 31 -14.34 -19.08 10.82
N VAL A 32 -13.89 -20.32 10.78
CA VAL A 32 -12.50 -20.68 10.48
C VAL A 32 -12.14 -20.28 9.04
N ALA A 33 -13.03 -20.49 8.07
CA ALA A 33 -12.82 -20.04 6.69
C ALA A 33 -12.62 -18.52 6.62
N GLN A 34 -13.45 -17.75 7.32
CA GLN A 34 -13.33 -16.28 7.40
C GLN A 34 -11.97 -15.86 8.00
N VAL A 35 -11.45 -16.57 9.01
CA VAL A 35 -10.13 -16.29 9.58
C VAL A 35 -9.02 -16.46 8.55
N TYR A 36 -9.09 -17.48 7.69
CA TYR A 36 -8.12 -17.66 6.60
C TYR A 36 -8.20 -16.53 5.57
N GLU A 37 -9.40 -16.07 5.21
CA GLU A 37 -9.58 -14.91 4.32
C GLU A 37 -8.97 -13.64 4.91
N ILE A 38 -9.25 -13.35 6.19
CA ILE A 38 -8.66 -12.21 6.90
C ILE A 38 -7.13 -12.31 6.91
N PHE A 39 -6.60 -13.51 7.19
CA PHE A 39 -5.16 -13.74 7.22
C PHE A 39 -4.51 -13.45 5.86
N GLU A 40 -5.08 -13.93 4.76
CA GLU A 40 -4.53 -13.69 3.42
C GLU A 40 -4.52 -12.20 3.08
N GLN A 41 -5.55 -11.44 3.47
CA GLN A 41 -5.61 -9.98 3.26
C GLN A 41 -4.56 -9.25 4.10
N VAL A 42 -4.45 -9.54 5.41
CA VAL A 42 -3.47 -8.89 6.29
C VAL A 42 -2.04 -9.29 5.88
N LYS A 43 -1.82 -10.53 5.48
CA LYS A 43 -0.53 -11.01 4.97
C LYS A 43 -0.02 -10.23 3.76
N GLN A 44 -0.90 -9.74 2.88
CA GLN A 44 -0.49 -8.96 1.70
C GLN A 44 0.20 -7.66 2.09
N VAL A 45 -0.28 -6.98 3.13
CA VAL A 45 0.23 -5.69 3.61
C VAL A 45 1.37 -5.82 4.63
N ALA A 46 1.49 -6.95 5.30
CA ALA A 46 2.52 -7.17 6.31
C ALA A 46 3.92 -7.28 5.69
N ASP A 47 4.91 -6.74 6.39
CA ASP A 47 6.33 -6.92 6.04
C ASP A 47 6.72 -8.39 6.02
N LYS A 48 7.67 -8.76 5.16
CA LYS A 48 8.09 -10.16 4.99
C LYS A 48 9.48 -10.39 5.57
N ASN A 49 9.61 -11.45 6.34
CA ASN A 49 10.91 -11.94 6.76
C ASN A 49 11.68 -12.54 5.57
N ARG A 50 13.03 -12.43 5.60
CA ARG A 50 13.91 -13.05 4.60
C ARG A 50 13.78 -14.56 4.50
N LYS A 51 13.44 -15.21 5.62
CA LYS A 51 13.29 -16.68 5.73
C LYS A 51 11.91 -17.14 5.27
N PHE A 52 10.86 -16.31 5.49
CA PHE A 52 9.46 -16.69 5.32
C PHE A 52 8.74 -15.65 4.46
N LEU A 53 8.94 -15.73 3.15
CA LEU A 53 8.28 -14.85 2.17
C LEU A 53 6.77 -15.11 2.06
N ASN A 54 6.32 -16.32 2.46
CA ASN A 54 4.92 -16.72 2.43
C ASN A 54 4.50 -17.35 3.76
N PRO A 55 4.23 -16.54 4.81
CA PRO A 55 3.70 -17.04 6.08
C PRO A 55 2.42 -17.86 5.88
N LYS A 56 2.24 -18.84 6.76
CA LYS A 56 1.08 -19.75 6.74
C LYS A 56 0.33 -19.67 8.05
N LEU A 57 -0.97 -19.93 8.00
CA LEU A 57 -1.84 -19.98 9.18
C LEU A 57 -2.30 -21.41 9.46
N LYS A 58 -2.44 -21.74 10.76
CA LYS A 58 -3.16 -22.92 11.23
C LYS A 58 -4.05 -22.57 12.39
N VAL A 59 -5.35 -22.85 12.29
CA VAL A 59 -6.31 -22.68 13.38
C VAL A 59 -6.39 -23.96 14.21
N LEU A 60 -6.28 -23.82 15.54
CA LEU A 60 -6.23 -24.92 16.50
C LEU A 60 -7.43 -24.92 17.44
N LYS A 61 -7.82 -26.10 17.90
CA LYS A 61 -8.87 -26.25 18.93
C LYS A 61 -8.39 -25.69 20.28
N ASN A 62 -9.36 -25.28 21.10
CA ASN A 62 -9.09 -24.90 22.48
C ASN A 62 -8.80 -26.14 23.35
N LYS A 63 -7.78 -26.05 24.22
CA LYS A 63 -7.44 -27.09 25.20
C LYS A 63 -6.90 -26.42 26.48
N GLY A 64 -7.78 -26.20 27.45
CA GLY A 64 -7.41 -25.53 28.70
C GLY A 64 -7.17 -24.03 28.50
N ARG A 65 -6.19 -23.45 29.20
CA ARG A 65 -5.75 -22.06 29.03
C ARG A 65 -4.77 -21.96 27.86
N ASN A 66 -5.23 -21.46 26.75
CA ASN A 66 -4.43 -21.24 25.55
C ASN A 66 -4.02 -19.76 25.40
N PRO A 67 -2.89 -19.46 24.74
CA PRO A 67 -2.69 -18.13 24.14
C PRO A 67 -3.73 -17.91 23.05
N LEU A 68 -3.89 -16.67 22.57
CA LEU A 68 -4.81 -16.38 21.47
C LEU A 68 -4.19 -16.76 20.12
N ALA A 69 -2.94 -16.37 19.92
CA ALA A 69 -2.17 -16.66 18.72
C ALA A 69 -0.69 -16.80 19.05
N ARG A 70 0.11 -17.28 18.09
CA ARG A 70 1.56 -17.39 18.21
C ARG A 70 2.24 -17.54 16.87
N ALA A 71 3.27 -16.73 16.62
CA ALA A 71 4.20 -16.89 15.52
C ALA A 71 5.22 -18.00 15.81
N LEU A 72 5.52 -18.86 14.84
CA LEU A 72 6.44 -19.99 14.96
C LEU A 72 7.68 -19.81 14.06
N ARG A 73 8.79 -20.44 14.46
CA ARG A 73 10.07 -20.37 13.75
C ARG A 73 10.11 -21.06 12.38
N ASP A 74 9.08 -21.80 12.03
CA ASP A 74 8.89 -22.46 10.73
C ASP A 74 8.05 -21.63 9.74
N GLY A 75 7.70 -20.39 10.11
CA GLY A 75 6.92 -19.46 9.28
C GLY A 75 5.41 -19.66 9.39
N TYR A 76 4.95 -20.48 10.33
CA TYR A 76 3.54 -20.59 10.64
C TYR A 76 3.12 -19.60 11.72
N ILE A 77 1.87 -19.17 11.63
CA ILE A 77 1.11 -18.59 12.73
C ILE A 77 0.09 -19.65 13.16
N VAL A 78 0.02 -19.91 14.46
CA VAL A 78 -1.06 -20.71 15.06
C VAL A 78 -2.02 -19.78 15.77
N LEU A 79 -3.31 -19.92 15.48
CA LEU A 79 -4.40 -19.18 16.11
C LEU A 79 -5.31 -20.18 16.81
N TRP A 80 -5.61 -19.97 18.10
CA TRP A 80 -6.58 -20.82 18.81
C TRP A 80 -8.01 -20.28 18.62
N GLN A 81 -8.99 -21.18 18.63
CA GLN A 81 -10.41 -20.79 18.59
C GLN A 81 -10.77 -19.75 19.66
N SER A 82 -10.07 -19.74 20.82
CA SER A 82 -10.23 -18.71 21.84
C SER A 82 -10.01 -17.28 21.35
N ALA A 83 -9.23 -17.07 20.31
CA ALA A 83 -9.08 -15.75 19.69
C ALA A 83 -10.36 -15.33 18.96
N ILE A 84 -10.99 -16.28 18.26
CA ILE A 84 -12.29 -16.05 17.60
C ILE A 84 -13.33 -15.72 18.66
N ASP A 85 -13.41 -16.54 19.73
CA ASP A 85 -14.36 -16.35 20.83
C ASP A 85 -14.22 -14.97 21.49
N ILE A 86 -12.99 -14.52 21.77
CA ILE A 86 -12.76 -13.18 22.37
C ILE A 86 -13.18 -12.07 21.41
N CYS A 87 -12.84 -12.17 20.14
CA CYS A 87 -13.26 -11.16 19.16
C CYS A 87 -14.79 -11.09 19.04
N HIS A 88 -15.50 -12.22 19.11
CA HIS A 88 -16.96 -12.25 19.15
C HIS A 88 -17.54 -11.60 20.42
N VAL A 89 -17.03 -11.96 21.61
CA VAL A 89 -17.57 -11.50 22.90
C VAL A 89 -17.24 -10.03 23.18
N ARG A 90 -16.10 -9.52 22.68
CA ARG A 90 -15.61 -8.18 23.00
C ARG A 90 -15.94 -7.12 21.97
N THR A 91 -16.56 -7.47 20.86
CA THR A 91 -16.91 -6.52 19.80
C THR A 91 -18.44 -6.50 19.57
N ALA A 92 -18.94 -5.34 19.17
CA ALA A 92 -20.39 -5.11 19.05
C ALA A 92 -20.96 -5.44 17.65
N SER A 93 -20.09 -5.74 16.66
CA SER A 93 -20.53 -5.95 15.27
C SER A 93 -19.58 -6.88 14.53
N LYS A 94 -20.05 -7.49 13.44
CA LYS A 94 -19.23 -8.33 12.56
C LYS A 94 -18.01 -7.58 12.04
N VAL A 95 -18.15 -6.32 11.64
CA VAL A 95 -17.03 -5.47 11.16
C VAL A 95 -15.97 -5.28 12.25
N ALA A 96 -16.38 -5.10 13.52
CA ALA A 96 -15.44 -5.00 14.63
C ALA A 96 -14.81 -6.35 14.99
N GLN A 97 -15.51 -7.48 14.78
CA GLN A 97 -14.95 -8.85 14.94
C GLN A 97 -13.85 -9.10 13.92
N GLU A 98 -14.09 -8.78 12.65
CA GLU A 98 -13.11 -8.90 11.59
C GLU A 98 -11.87 -8.02 11.86
N ALA A 99 -12.08 -6.78 12.29
CA ALA A 99 -10.98 -5.87 12.69
C ALA A 99 -10.17 -6.43 13.88
N CYS A 100 -10.84 -7.06 14.85
CA CYS A 100 -10.19 -7.72 15.98
C CYS A 100 -9.30 -8.89 15.53
N LEU A 101 -9.81 -9.77 14.69
CA LEU A 101 -9.05 -10.89 14.15
C LEU A 101 -7.89 -10.42 13.27
N ALA A 102 -8.12 -9.41 12.45
CA ALA A 102 -7.08 -8.79 11.63
C ALA A 102 -5.95 -8.19 12.48
N PHE A 103 -6.28 -7.53 13.61
CA PHE A 103 -5.30 -7.03 14.57
C PHE A 103 -4.48 -8.16 15.19
N VAL A 104 -5.13 -9.24 15.66
CA VAL A 104 -4.43 -10.40 16.26
C VAL A 104 -3.48 -11.06 15.26
N LEU A 105 -3.94 -11.30 14.04
CA LEU A 105 -3.14 -11.90 12.97
C LEU A 105 -2.00 -10.99 12.52
N GLY A 106 -2.26 -9.69 12.41
CA GLY A 106 -1.25 -8.68 12.08
C GLY A 106 -0.15 -8.56 13.14
N HIS A 107 -0.49 -8.68 14.44
CA HIS A 107 0.46 -8.72 15.54
C HIS A 107 1.45 -9.90 15.40
N GLU A 108 0.93 -11.10 15.12
CA GLU A 108 1.78 -12.28 14.92
C GLU A 108 2.62 -12.20 13.64
N LEU A 109 2.08 -11.59 12.57
CA LEU A 109 2.85 -11.28 11.36
C LEU A 109 3.99 -10.30 11.65
N GLY A 110 3.79 -9.33 12.54
CA GLY A 110 4.83 -8.42 13.02
C GLY A 110 5.98 -9.17 13.70
N HIS A 111 5.68 -10.13 14.57
CA HIS A 111 6.70 -11.00 15.19
C HIS A 111 7.45 -11.81 14.13
N LEU A 112 6.75 -12.40 13.15
CA LEU A 112 7.39 -13.14 12.05
C LEU A 112 8.30 -12.24 11.22
N ALA A 113 7.86 -11.04 10.87
CA ALA A 113 8.62 -10.10 10.06
C ALA A 113 9.96 -9.73 10.71
N LYS A 114 10.00 -9.61 12.04
CA LYS A 114 11.18 -9.24 12.83
C LYS A 114 12.02 -10.42 13.33
N ASP A 115 11.66 -11.66 12.99
CA ASP A 115 12.31 -12.87 13.53
C ASP A 115 12.26 -12.90 15.08
N ASP A 116 11.15 -12.41 15.65
CA ASP A 116 10.96 -12.20 17.08
C ASP A 116 10.13 -13.33 17.71
N TYR A 117 10.80 -14.35 18.17
CA TYR A 117 10.20 -15.57 18.77
C TYR A 117 10.47 -15.68 20.26
N TRP A 118 10.60 -14.58 20.99
CA TRP A 118 10.93 -14.59 22.41
C TRP A 118 10.02 -15.52 23.25
N HIS A 119 8.77 -15.69 22.84
CA HIS A 119 7.79 -16.55 23.51
C HIS A 119 8.05 -18.04 23.30
N LEU A 120 8.88 -18.40 22.29
CA LEU A 120 9.36 -19.77 22.08
C LEU A 120 10.68 -20.04 22.82
N ASP A 121 11.37 -19.03 23.32
CA ASP A 121 12.59 -19.16 24.15
C ASP A 121 12.27 -19.70 25.55
N ILE A 122 11.13 -20.38 25.69
CA ILE A 122 10.73 -21.21 26.84
C ILE A 122 11.75 -22.34 27.12
N ASP A 123 12.64 -22.65 26.19
CA ASP A 123 13.75 -23.58 26.40
C ASP A 123 14.61 -23.23 27.63
N CYS A 124 14.59 -22.00 28.08
CA CYS A 124 15.15 -21.63 29.37
C CYS A 124 14.45 -22.26 30.57
N GLN A 125 13.18 -22.63 30.48
CA GLN A 125 12.46 -23.31 31.58
C GLN A 125 12.78 -24.82 31.65
N PHE A 126 13.21 -25.40 30.53
CA PHE A 126 13.48 -26.82 30.42
C PHE A 126 14.98 -27.19 30.53
N SER A 127 15.88 -26.21 30.29
CA SER A 127 17.33 -26.48 30.33
C SER A 127 17.95 -26.52 31.73
N GLY A 128 17.16 -26.28 32.78
CA GLY A 128 17.65 -26.26 34.18
C GLY A 128 18.64 -25.15 34.50
N ARG A 129 19.04 -24.36 33.50
CA ARG A 129 19.88 -23.16 33.66
C ARG A 129 18.95 -22.00 33.93
N GLY A 130 18.95 -21.42 35.13
CA GLY A 130 18.13 -20.32 35.51
C GLY A 130 18.30 -19.18 34.51
N CYS A 131 17.25 -18.95 33.72
CA CYS A 131 17.20 -17.75 32.85
C CYS A 131 17.18 -16.54 33.76
N TYR A 132 18.24 -15.77 33.74
CA TYR A 132 18.30 -14.49 34.43
C TYR A 132 17.24 -13.58 33.81
N ARG A 133 16.10 -13.46 34.49
CA ARG A 133 15.03 -12.49 34.19
C ARG A 133 15.51 -11.10 34.63
N SER A 134 16.44 -10.53 33.87
CA SER A 134 16.89 -9.17 34.14
C SER A 134 15.74 -8.19 33.83
N GLU A 135 15.72 -7.06 34.54
CA GLU A 135 14.77 -5.97 34.27
C GLU A 135 14.87 -5.47 32.83
N LEU A 136 16.08 -5.51 32.25
CA LEU A 136 16.37 -5.23 30.85
C LEU A 136 15.60 -6.16 29.89
N PHE A 137 15.58 -7.48 30.16
CA PHE A 137 14.85 -8.45 29.36
C PHE A 137 13.33 -8.17 29.39
N THR A 138 12.79 -7.79 30.54
CA THR A 138 11.38 -7.46 30.70
C THR A 138 11.00 -6.19 29.94
N ARG A 139 11.83 -5.14 29.96
CA ARG A 139 11.62 -3.89 29.20
C ARG A 139 11.70 -4.13 27.70
N GLU A 140 12.68 -4.88 27.25
CA GLU A 140 12.84 -5.22 25.84
C GLU A 140 11.65 -6.03 25.31
N ARG A 141 11.18 -7.01 26.08
CA ARG A 141 9.97 -7.77 25.76
C ARG A 141 8.74 -6.87 25.62
N MET A 142 8.52 -5.97 26.58
CA MET A 142 7.40 -5.02 26.50
C MET A 142 7.48 -4.13 25.26
N ARG A 143 8.68 -3.68 24.92
CA ARG A 143 8.91 -2.86 23.72
C ARG A 143 8.57 -3.62 22.45
N ARG A 144 8.94 -4.90 22.36
CA ARG A 144 8.64 -5.77 21.20
C ARG A 144 7.15 -6.06 21.06
N GLU A 145 6.48 -6.36 22.19
CA GLU A 145 5.03 -6.54 22.19
C GLU A 145 4.29 -5.27 21.75
N LEU A 146 4.67 -4.11 22.30
CA LEU A 146 4.07 -2.83 21.90
C LEU A 146 4.33 -2.51 20.42
N ALA A 147 5.51 -2.85 19.91
CA ALA A 147 5.82 -2.70 18.49
C ALA A 147 4.96 -3.64 17.62
N ALA A 148 4.81 -4.91 18.02
CA ALA A 148 3.96 -5.87 17.32
C ALA A 148 2.47 -5.47 17.38
N ASP A 149 2.00 -4.89 18.51
CA ASP A 149 0.65 -4.32 18.62
C ASP A 149 0.44 -3.16 17.63
N GLY A 150 1.44 -2.27 17.48
CA GLY A 150 1.38 -1.19 16.50
C GLY A 150 1.38 -1.71 15.07
N GLU A 151 2.20 -2.71 14.77
CA GLU A 151 2.22 -3.39 13.46
C GLU A 151 0.90 -4.08 13.18
N GLY A 152 0.37 -4.81 14.14
CA GLY A 152 -0.94 -5.46 14.01
C GLY A 152 -2.05 -4.47 13.70
N TYR A 153 -2.05 -3.33 14.38
CA TYR A 153 -3.00 -2.25 14.13
C TYR A 153 -2.83 -1.64 12.73
N ALA A 154 -1.59 -1.30 12.36
CA ALA A 154 -1.29 -0.70 11.07
C ALA A 154 -1.58 -1.66 9.92
N TYR A 155 -1.13 -2.92 10.00
CA TYR A 155 -1.38 -3.92 8.97
C TYR A 155 -2.88 -4.19 8.78
N ALA A 156 -3.63 -4.32 9.88
CA ALA A 156 -5.07 -4.51 9.80
C ALA A 156 -5.77 -3.29 9.16
N ALA A 157 -5.37 -2.06 9.51
CA ALA A 157 -5.91 -0.85 8.89
C ALA A 157 -5.56 -0.77 7.39
N MET A 158 -4.30 -1.04 7.02
CA MET A 158 -3.84 -1.03 5.62
C MET A 158 -4.47 -2.15 4.80
N ALA A 159 -4.90 -3.25 5.42
CA ALA A 159 -5.70 -4.30 4.79
C ALA A 159 -7.20 -3.93 4.67
N GLY A 160 -7.59 -2.71 5.07
CA GLY A 160 -8.96 -2.20 4.94
C GLY A 160 -9.88 -2.46 6.14
N TYR A 161 -9.38 -3.04 7.24
CA TYR A 161 -10.18 -3.30 8.44
C TYR A 161 -10.35 -2.06 9.31
N ARG A 162 -11.53 -1.87 9.89
CA ARG A 162 -11.90 -0.71 10.72
C ARG A 162 -11.39 -0.85 12.15
N VAL A 163 -10.06 -0.88 12.33
CA VAL A 163 -9.39 -1.10 13.62
C VAL A 163 -9.65 0.01 14.65
N ASN A 164 -10.05 1.21 14.23
CA ASN A 164 -10.48 2.28 15.14
C ASN A 164 -11.66 1.85 16.05
N LEU A 165 -12.48 0.90 15.60
CA LEU A 165 -13.57 0.33 16.42
C LEU A 165 -13.05 -0.43 17.65
N LEU A 166 -11.80 -0.86 17.66
CA LEU A 166 -11.18 -1.58 18.77
C LEU A 166 -10.73 -0.64 19.90
N LEU A 167 -10.54 0.66 19.63
CA LEU A 167 -10.02 1.59 20.63
C LEU A 167 -11.07 2.01 21.64
N GLY A 168 -12.35 2.11 21.24
CA GLY A 168 -13.42 2.61 22.11
C GLY A 168 -13.18 4.08 22.52
N LYS A 169 -14.00 4.58 23.47
CA LYS A 169 -13.92 5.98 23.92
C LYS A 169 -12.84 6.23 24.97
N ALA A 170 -12.48 5.24 25.76
CA ALA A 170 -11.48 5.39 26.84
C ALA A 170 -10.80 4.06 27.17
N ALA A 171 -9.52 4.15 27.50
CA ALA A 171 -8.66 2.99 27.83
C ALA A 171 -9.23 2.13 28.97
N ASN A 172 -9.76 2.77 30.02
CA ASN A 172 -10.29 2.07 31.20
C ASN A 172 -11.60 1.31 30.94
N GLN A 173 -12.28 1.58 29.84
CA GLN A 173 -13.53 0.91 29.42
C GLN A 173 -13.29 -0.13 28.31
N ASN A 174 -12.05 -0.24 27.79
CA ASN A 174 -11.73 -1.14 26.69
C ASN A 174 -11.51 -2.58 27.18
N ALA A 175 -12.57 -3.39 27.14
CA ALA A 175 -12.54 -4.77 27.57
C ALA A 175 -11.63 -5.65 26.67
N PHE A 176 -11.60 -5.40 25.36
CA PHE A 176 -10.75 -6.12 24.44
C PHE A 176 -9.26 -5.90 24.76
N LEU A 177 -8.80 -4.65 24.85
CA LEU A 177 -7.40 -4.35 25.18
C LEU A 177 -7.00 -4.88 26.56
N LYS A 178 -7.92 -4.89 27.54
CA LYS A 178 -7.66 -5.52 28.85
C LYS A 178 -7.40 -7.02 28.74
N ASP A 179 -8.23 -7.73 27.99
CA ASP A 179 -8.04 -9.18 27.81
C ASP A 179 -6.83 -9.48 26.94
N TRP A 180 -6.57 -8.69 25.91
CA TRP A 180 -5.38 -8.77 25.07
C TRP A 180 -4.10 -8.64 25.91
N VAL A 181 -3.96 -7.56 26.66
CA VAL A 181 -2.78 -7.28 27.50
C VAL A 181 -2.56 -8.37 28.57
N LYS A 182 -3.62 -9.02 29.08
CA LYS A 182 -3.50 -10.14 30.04
C LYS A 182 -2.88 -11.40 29.44
N GLN A 183 -2.92 -11.59 28.10
CA GLN A 183 -2.28 -12.76 27.44
C GLN A 183 -0.76 -12.71 27.58
N VAL A 184 -0.18 -11.53 27.61
CA VAL A 184 1.24 -11.33 27.89
C VAL A 184 1.46 -11.53 29.39
N LYS A 185 1.90 -12.73 29.81
CA LYS A 185 2.12 -13.08 31.22
C LYS A 185 3.11 -12.09 31.86
N ALA A 186 2.63 -11.32 32.82
CA ALA A 186 3.48 -10.45 33.61
C ALA A 186 4.47 -11.28 34.45
N PRO A 187 5.76 -10.91 34.52
CA PRO A 187 6.66 -11.42 35.52
C PRO A 187 6.13 -11.09 36.93
N ARG A 188 6.36 -11.97 37.90
CA ARG A 188 5.89 -11.77 39.29
C ARG A 188 6.72 -10.72 40.08
N HIS A 189 7.31 -9.73 39.40
CA HIS A 189 8.10 -8.66 40.04
C HIS A 189 7.28 -7.41 40.27
N SER A 190 7.48 -6.74 41.41
CA SER A 190 6.75 -5.53 41.82
C SER A 190 6.94 -4.32 40.91
N SER A 191 8.00 -4.29 40.09
CA SER A 191 8.29 -3.21 39.15
C SER A 191 7.55 -3.34 37.80
N TYR A 192 6.85 -4.46 37.57
CA TYR A 192 6.12 -4.66 36.29
C TYR A 192 4.83 -3.84 36.29
N PRO A 193 4.54 -3.07 35.22
CA PRO A 193 3.34 -2.25 35.18
C PRO A 193 2.06 -3.09 35.32
N THR A 194 1.07 -2.54 36.03
CA THR A 194 -0.26 -3.17 36.12
C THR A 194 -0.93 -3.29 34.75
N VAL A 195 -1.94 -4.17 34.65
CA VAL A 195 -2.72 -4.33 33.40
C VAL A 195 -3.29 -2.99 32.96
N GLU A 196 -3.80 -2.20 33.90
CA GLU A 196 -4.41 -0.88 33.64
C GLU A 196 -3.39 0.09 33.02
N LYS A 197 -2.18 0.17 33.58
CA LYS A 197 -1.10 1.02 33.04
C LYS A 197 -0.67 0.57 31.66
N ARG A 198 -0.59 -0.74 31.43
CA ARG A 198 -0.24 -1.30 30.11
C ARG A 198 -1.33 -1.02 29.07
N VAL A 199 -2.60 -1.16 29.46
CA VAL A 199 -3.74 -0.82 28.57
C VAL A 199 -3.74 0.66 28.25
N ALA A 200 -3.46 1.54 29.21
CA ALA A 200 -3.39 2.99 28.95
C ALA A 200 -2.29 3.32 27.92
N VAL A 201 -1.05 2.82 28.14
CA VAL A 201 0.06 3.02 27.21
C VAL A 201 -0.25 2.49 25.82
N LEU A 202 -0.81 1.29 25.73
CA LEU A 202 -1.20 0.69 24.45
C LEU A 202 -2.31 1.50 23.76
N HIS A 203 -3.34 1.90 24.48
CA HIS A 203 -4.43 2.69 23.95
C HIS A 203 -3.95 4.03 23.39
N ASP A 204 -3.14 4.77 24.15
CA ASP A 204 -2.58 6.06 23.72
C ASP A 204 -1.67 5.91 22.48
N TYR A 205 -0.86 4.85 22.44
CA TYR A 205 -0.02 4.55 21.29
C TYR A 205 -0.86 4.24 20.03
N LEU A 206 -1.85 3.35 20.16
CA LEU A 206 -2.73 2.99 19.05
C LEU A 206 -3.62 4.17 18.61
N GLN A 207 -4.04 5.04 19.53
CA GLN A 207 -4.75 6.26 19.18
C GLN A 207 -3.89 7.22 18.35
N THR A 208 -2.64 7.43 18.77
CA THR A 208 -1.68 8.24 17.99
C THR A 208 -1.46 7.64 16.60
N LEU A 209 -1.35 6.32 16.51
CA LEU A 209 -1.20 5.63 15.23
C LEU A 209 -2.46 5.78 14.36
N ALA A 210 -3.65 5.68 14.95
CA ALA A 210 -4.93 5.88 14.24
C ALA A 210 -5.04 7.27 13.62
N GLU A 211 -4.68 8.31 14.37
CA GLU A 211 -4.67 9.69 13.87
C GLU A 211 -3.68 9.84 12.71
N LYS A 212 -2.52 9.21 12.81
CA LYS A 212 -1.48 9.28 11.75
C LYS A 212 -1.80 8.39 10.54
N LEU A 213 -2.61 7.33 10.66
CA LEU A 213 -3.07 6.56 9.51
C LEU A 213 -3.87 7.41 8.51
N THR A 214 -4.62 8.39 9.00
CA THR A 214 -5.31 9.36 8.14
C THR A 214 -4.33 10.17 7.28
N PHE A 215 -3.13 10.45 7.81
CA PHE A 215 -2.04 11.07 7.03
C PHE A 215 -1.57 10.13 5.90
N PHE A 216 -1.36 8.84 6.19
CA PHE A 216 -1.02 7.87 5.14
C PHE A 216 -2.07 7.87 4.03
N ASP A 217 -3.33 7.78 4.40
CA ASP A 217 -4.47 7.77 3.48
C ASP A 217 -4.48 9.00 2.54
N PHE A 218 -4.37 10.21 3.10
CA PHE A 218 -4.30 11.43 2.28
C PHE A 218 -3.01 11.52 1.48
N GLY A 219 -1.88 11.08 2.03
CA GLY A 219 -0.61 11.03 1.33
C GLY A 219 -0.67 10.19 0.06
N VAL A 220 -1.24 9.00 0.14
CA VAL A 220 -1.43 8.11 -1.01
C VAL A 220 -2.37 8.73 -2.05
N ARG A 221 -3.54 9.24 -1.61
CA ARG A 221 -4.55 9.80 -2.52
C ARG A 221 -4.06 11.06 -3.25
N LEU A 222 -3.36 11.96 -2.55
CA LEU A 222 -2.76 13.14 -3.16
C LEU A 222 -1.68 12.75 -4.19
N SER A 223 -0.84 11.76 -3.85
CA SER A 223 0.17 11.22 -4.76
C SER A 223 -0.46 10.57 -6.00
N HIS A 224 -1.63 9.92 -5.86
CA HIS A 224 -2.38 9.36 -6.98
C HIS A 224 -2.84 10.44 -7.97
N PHE A 225 -3.16 11.64 -7.49
CA PHE A 225 -3.54 12.78 -8.31
C PHE A 225 -2.35 13.66 -8.74
N ASP A 226 -1.14 13.13 -8.71
CA ASP A 226 0.10 13.82 -9.08
C ASP A 226 0.45 15.04 -8.18
N ARG A 227 -0.19 15.15 -7.02
CA ARG A 227 0.12 16.13 -5.98
C ARG A 227 1.21 15.61 -5.04
N CYS A 228 2.35 15.23 -5.63
CA CYS A 228 3.43 14.58 -4.90
C CYS A 228 4.12 15.47 -3.84
N ASP A 229 4.09 16.79 -4.02
CA ASP A 229 4.64 17.71 -3.00
C ASP A 229 3.83 17.64 -1.71
N ASP A 230 2.52 17.61 -1.87
CA ASP A 230 1.58 17.50 -0.76
C ASP A 230 1.58 16.06 -0.19
N GLY A 231 1.51 15.07 -1.07
CA GLY A 231 1.52 13.66 -0.69
C GLY A 231 2.76 13.26 0.11
N GLU A 232 3.95 13.74 -0.28
CA GLU A 232 5.21 13.47 0.41
C GLU A 232 5.21 14.00 1.85
N TYR A 233 4.64 15.18 2.09
CA TYR A 233 4.51 15.72 3.43
C TYR A 233 3.73 14.75 4.33
N PHE A 234 2.55 14.31 3.92
CA PHE A 234 1.71 13.41 4.70
C PHE A 234 2.35 12.04 4.90
N LEU A 235 2.98 11.48 3.88
CA LEU A 235 3.71 10.22 3.97
C LEU A 235 4.92 10.33 4.91
N ARG A 236 5.62 11.47 4.92
CA ARG A 236 6.73 11.73 5.84
C ARG A 236 6.27 11.76 7.29
N GLU A 237 5.18 12.47 7.57
CA GLU A 237 4.60 12.57 8.91
C GLU A 237 4.17 11.19 9.43
N PHE A 238 3.61 10.35 8.58
CA PHE A 238 3.26 8.98 8.96
C PHE A 238 4.50 8.09 9.16
N GLN A 239 5.54 8.26 8.35
CA GLN A 239 6.78 7.49 8.47
C GLN A 239 7.45 7.63 9.84
N HIS A 240 7.32 8.77 10.51
CA HIS A 240 7.87 8.97 11.85
C HIS A 240 7.25 8.04 12.91
N VAL A 241 6.03 7.60 12.69
CA VAL A 241 5.30 6.69 13.57
C VAL A 241 5.39 5.25 13.07
N PHE A 242 5.27 5.06 11.75
CA PHE A 242 5.25 3.74 11.14
C PHE A 242 5.99 3.71 9.80
N PRO A 243 7.28 3.32 9.78
CA PRO A 243 8.12 3.30 8.56
C PRO A 243 7.89 2.03 7.72
N ALA A 244 6.64 1.77 7.32
CA ALA A 244 6.29 0.62 6.49
C ALA A 244 6.90 0.70 5.07
N ARG A 245 7.04 -0.44 4.40
CA ARG A 245 7.55 -0.54 3.02
C ARG A 245 6.70 0.27 2.03
N GLU A 246 5.39 0.31 2.23
CA GLU A 246 4.45 1.08 1.41
C GLU A 246 4.71 2.58 1.52
N VAL A 247 4.92 3.07 2.74
CA VAL A 247 5.25 4.47 3.01
C VAL A 247 6.56 4.85 2.33
N LEU A 248 7.57 3.99 2.48
CA LEU A 248 8.88 4.19 1.87
C LEU A 248 8.80 4.17 0.33
N ASN A 249 8.06 3.21 -0.24
CA ASN A 249 7.82 3.16 -1.68
C ASN A 249 7.12 4.43 -2.17
N ASN A 250 6.04 4.84 -1.51
CA ASN A 250 5.22 5.97 -1.96
C ASN A 250 5.97 7.31 -1.82
N ARG A 251 6.82 7.46 -0.83
CA ARG A 251 7.76 8.59 -0.76
C ARG A 251 8.77 8.56 -1.91
N GLY A 252 9.41 7.41 -2.15
CA GLY A 252 10.30 7.21 -3.29
C GLY A 252 9.62 7.51 -4.62
N PHE A 253 8.37 7.08 -4.77
CA PHE A 253 7.52 7.40 -5.90
C PHE A 253 7.34 8.91 -6.09
N CYS A 254 7.03 9.67 -5.03
CA CYS A 254 6.92 11.13 -5.11
C CYS A 254 8.23 11.80 -5.55
N TYR A 255 9.38 11.34 -5.05
CA TYR A 255 10.68 11.82 -5.53
C TYR A 255 10.93 11.48 -7.00
N LEU A 256 10.55 10.28 -7.45
CA LEU A 256 10.68 9.88 -8.85
C LEU A 256 9.77 10.72 -9.77
N GLN A 257 8.55 11.03 -9.34
CA GLN A 257 7.65 11.92 -10.09
C GLN A 257 8.23 13.35 -10.20
N ARG A 258 8.75 13.90 -9.10
CA ARG A 258 9.44 15.19 -9.12
C ARG A 258 10.63 15.19 -10.08
N ALA A 259 11.44 14.13 -10.04
CA ALA A 259 12.56 13.99 -10.97
C ALA A 259 12.11 14.04 -12.42
N ARG A 260 11.01 13.35 -12.76
CA ARG A 260 10.45 13.37 -14.11
C ARG A 260 9.91 14.74 -14.51
N GLN A 261 9.30 15.48 -13.60
CA GLN A 261 8.82 16.85 -13.87
C GLN A 261 9.96 17.83 -14.12
N GLU A 262 11.14 17.60 -13.50
CA GLU A 262 12.33 18.44 -13.66
C GLU A 262 13.23 17.99 -14.84
N MET A 263 12.98 16.80 -15.41
CA MET A 263 13.69 16.34 -16.60
C MET A 263 13.20 17.04 -17.86
N GLU A 264 14.10 17.17 -18.85
CA GLU A 264 13.69 17.56 -20.19
C GLU A 264 12.61 16.61 -20.71
N TRP A 265 11.57 17.18 -21.32
CA TRP A 265 10.41 16.45 -21.82
C TRP A 265 10.79 15.26 -22.72
N GLU A 266 11.73 15.46 -23.62
CA GLU A 266 12.23 14.45 -24.57
C GLU A 266 12.83 13.22 -23.87
N ARG A 267 13.45 13.42 -22.71
CA ARG A 267 14.03 12.34 -21.91
C ARG A 267 13.00 11.69 -20.98
N ALA A 268 12.14 12.48 -20.33
CA ALA A 268 11.17 11.99 -19.37
C ALA A 268 10.10 11.09 -20.01
N ASP A 269 9.66 11.46 -21.23
CA ASP A 269 8.57 10.77 -21.94
C ASP A 269 9.09 9.96 -23.16
N PHE A 270 10.42 9.79 -23.28
CA PHE A 270 11.00 8.97 -24.35
C PHE A 270 10.55 7.50 -24.23
N TYR A 271 10.57 6.96 -23.02
CA TYR A 271 9.97 5.67 -22.71
C TYR A 271 8.72 5.85 -21.84
N TRP A 272 7.76 4.99 -22.08
CA TRP A 272 6.65 4.82 -21.15
C TRP A 272 6.95 3.65 -20.22
N MET A 273 7.40 3.97 -19.01
CA MET A 273 7.75 3.00 -17.98
C MET A 273 6.71 3.01 -16.87
N PRO A 274 6.32 1.83 -16.31
CA PRO A 274 5.38 1.76 -15.19
C PRO A 274 6.00 2.41 -13.95
N LEU A 275 5.20 3.23 -13.24
CA LEU A 275 5.51 3.77 -11.93
C LEU A 275 4.46 3.28 -10.95
N LEU A 276 4.90 2.66 -9.86
CA LEU A 276 4.00 1.96 -8.95
C LEU A 276 3.84 2.72 -7.64
N LEU A 277 2.72 3.45 -7.50
CA LEU A 277 2.22 3.91 -6.22
C LEU A 277 1.51 2.75 -5.52
N ASP A 278 1.84 2.47 -4.28
CA ASP A 278 1.13 1.48 -3.48
C ASP A 278 -0.09 2.14 -2.84
N VAL A 279 -1.27 1.70 -3.25
CA VAL A 279 -2.56 2.12 -2.70
C VAL A 279 -3.06 0.99 -1.83
N GLU A 280 -2.94 1.11 -0.50
CA GLU A 280 -3.33 0.07 0.47
C GLU A 280 -2.66 -1.29 0.18
N SER A 281 -1.36 -1.24 -0.07
CA SER A 281 -0.52 -2.37 -0.49
C SER A 281 -0.92 -3.05 -1.80
N LEU A 282 -1.73 -2.39 -2.57
CA LEU A 282 -2.10 -2.81 -3.91
C LEU A 282 -1.27 -1.99 -4.91
N ALA A 283 -0.34 -2.66 -5.58
CA ALA A 283 0.54 -2.00 -6.54
C ALA A 283 -0.22 -1.42 -7.72
N ALA A 284 -0.05 -0.10 -7.99
CA ALA A 284 -0.73 0.66 -9.02
C ALA A 284 0.22 1.24 -10.10
N PRO A 285 0.15 0.87 -11.45
CA PRO A 285 0.71 1.72 -12.48
C PRO A 285 -0.02 3.06 -12.51
N LEU A 286 0.75 4.15 -12.54
CA LEU A 286 0.17 5.47 -12.62
C LEU A 286 -0.34 5.78 -14.00
N VAL A 287 -1.48 6.39 -13.96
CA VAL A 287 -1.96 7.23 -15.04
C VAL A 287 -1.33 8.61 -14.86
N MET A 288 -0.51 9.04 -15.81
CA MET A 288 0.12 10.35 -15.76
C MET A 288 -0.93 11.46 -15.81
N GLY A 289 -0.93 12.33 -14.78
CA GLY A 289 -1.75 13.55 -14.75
C GLY A 289 -1.33 14.55 -15.83
N LYS A 290 -2.22 15.50 -16.15
CA LYS A 290 -1.92 16.61 -17.07
C LYS A 290 -0.75 17.43 -16.54
N LYS A 291 0.27 17.68 -17.37
CA LYS A 291 1.36 18.61 -17.04
C LYS A 291 0.80 20.03 -16.82
N ALA A 292 1.05 20.58 -15.65
CA ALA A 292 1.05 22.04 -15.52
C ALA A 292 2.27 22.57 -16.29
N TYR A 293 2.01 23.35 -17.34
CA TYR A 293 3.07 24.01 -18.09
C TYR A 293 3.80 25.02 -17.19
N ARG A 294 5.01 24.69 -16.75
CA ARG A 294 5.96 25.66 -16.23
C ARG A 294 7.06 25.87 -17.26
N THR A 295 7.24 27.12 -17.66
CA THR A 295 8.35 27.57 -18.52
C THR A 295 9.67 27.36 -17.79
N LEU A 296 10.54 26.52 -18.33
CA LEU A 296 11.76 26.03 -17.71
C LEU A 296 12.96 26.94 -17.95
N LYS A 297 13.74 27.15 -16.90
CA LYS A 297 15.15 27.57 -16.98
C LYS A 297 16.01 26.29 -17.09
N GLN A 298 16.46 25.99 -18.28
CA GLN A 298 16.96 24.68 -18.72
C GLN A 298 18.23 24.12 -18.03
N ALA A 299 19.09 24.92 -17.43
CA ALA A 299 20.40 24.41 -16.95
C ALA A 299 20.45 24.01 -15.47
N SER A 300 19.53 24.50 -14.63
CA SER A 300 19.44 24.14 -13.21
C SER A 300 18.56 22.90 -12.95
N ALA A 301 17.58 22.66 -13.80
CA ALA A 301 16.60 21.60 -13.69
C ALA A 301 17.22 20.19 -13.76
N PHE A 302 18.20 19.94 -14.63
CA PHE A 302 18.82 18.64 -14.78
C PHE A 302 19.54 18.15 -13.51
N ARG A 303 20.28 19.04 -12.82
CA ARG A 303 20.97 18.68 -11.57
C ARG A 303 19.98 18.40 -10.45
N GLN A 304 18.86 19.11 -10.43
CA GLN A 304 17.82 18.94 -9.42
C GLN A 304 17.04 17.64 -9.66
N GLY A 305 16.70 17.32 -10.91
CA GLY A 305 16.08 16.05 -11.29
C GLY A 305 16.93 14.83 -10.92
N GLU A 306 18.24 14.87 -11.13
CA GLU A 306 19.17 13.80 -10.72
C GLU A 306 19.24 13.66 -9.18
N GLY A 307 19.16 14.77 -8.45
CA GLY A 307 19.07 14.75 -6.99
C GLY A 307 17.83 13.99 -6.50
N PHE A 308 16.68 14.30 -7.06
CA PHE A 308 15.42 13.59 -6.75
C PHE A 308 15.47 12.10 -7.13
N LEU A 309 16.10 11.72 -8.24
CA LEU A 309 16.29 10.30 -8.59
C LEU A 309 17.16 9.57 -7.56
N LYS A 310 18.21 10.20 -7.05
CA LYS A 310 19.07 9.60 -6.02
C LYS A 310 18.30 9.39 -4.71
N GLU A 311 17.47 10.37 -4.32
CA GLU A 311 16.58 10.23 -3.15
C GLU A 311 15.54 9.09 -3.36
N ALA A 312 14.90 9.04 -4.53
CA ALA A 312 13.98 7.96 -4.88
C ALA A 312 14.65 6.58 -4.72
N VAL A 313 15.87 6.41 -5.24
CA VAL A 313 16.65 5.16 -5.10
C VAL A 313 16.87 4.79 -3.63
N ILE A 314 17.17 5.77 -2.75
CA ILE A 314 17.37 5.52 -1.32
C ILE A 314 16.08 4.98 -0.70
N TYR A 315 14.93 5.60 -0.98
CA TYR A 315 13.65 5.17 -0.44
C TYR A 315 13.22 3.79 -0.94
N PHE A 316 13.38 3.51 -2.24
CA PHE A 316 13.07 2.18 -2.79
C PHE A 316 13.96 1.09 -2.21
N LYS A 317 15.25 1.36 -1.99
CA LYS A 317 16.14 0.41 -1.31
C LYS A 317 15.69 0.12 0.13
N LYS A 318 15.31 1.16 0.89
CA LYS A 318 14.78 0.98 2.24
C LYS A 318 13.48 0.16 2.24
N ALA A 319 12.58 0.39 1.27
CA ALA A 319 11.37 -0.41 1.12
C ALA A 319 11.68 -1.89 0.82
N ILE A 320 12.69 -2.15 -0.03
CA ILE A 320 13.16 -3.52 -0.35
C ILE A 320 13.89 -4.16 0.84
N GLU A 321 14.55 -3.37 1.69
CA GLU A 321 15.15 -3.86 2.94
C GLU A 321 14.07 -4.32 3.92
N ALA A 322 12.94 -3.60 4.00
CA ALA A 322 11.80 -3.97 4.82
C ALA A 322 11.10 -5.24 4.25
N ASP A 323 10.96 -5.34 2.93
CA ASP A 323 10.44 -6.54 2.27
C ASP A 323 11.15 -6.82 0.94
N ARG A 324 11.96 -7.88 0.91
CA ARG A 324 12.72 -8.28 -0.29
C ARG A 324 11.86 -8.78 -1.45
N ALA A 325 10.63 -9.19 -1.19
CA ALA A 325 9.68 -9.62 -2.22
C ALA A 325 8.78 -8.46 -2.71
N TYR A 326 8.99 -7.26 -2.21
CA TYR A 326 8.12 -6.12 -2.50
C TYR A 326 8.30 -5.61 -3.93
N VAL A 327 7.41 -6.04 -4.80
CA VAL A 327 7.44 -5.78 -6.25
C VAL A 327 7.38 -4.29 -6.58
N PRO A 328 6.49 -3.44 -5.98
CA PRO A 328 6.41 -2.03 -6.35
C PRO A 328 7.74 -1.28 -6.26
N ALA A 329 8.43 -1.41 -5.12
CA ALA A 329 9.70 -0.73 -4.92
C ALA A 329 10.80 -1.23 -5.87
N LYS A 330 10.83 -2.53 -6.19
CA LYS A 330 11.79 -3.08 -7.15
C LYS A 330 11.54 -2.56 -8.57
N VAL A 331 10.29 -2.48 -9.01
CA VAL A 331 9.95 -1.89 -10.32
C VAL A 331 10.39 -0.43 -10.36
N ASN A 332 10.00 0.36 -9.37
CA ASN A 332 10.36 1.77 -9.29
C ASN A 332 11.88 1.99 -9.20
N LEU A 333 12.60 1.11 -8.50
CA LEU A 333 14.08 1.14 -8.43
C LEU A 333 14.70 0.88 -9.80
N ALA A 334 14.22 -0.12 -10.54
CA ALA A 334 14.70 -0.43 -11.89
C ALA A 334 14.47 0.74 -12.85
N VAL A 335 13.27 1.35 -12.80
CA VAL A 335 12.93 2.55 -13.58
C VAL A 335 13.85 3.73 -13.21
N SER A 336 14.09 3.95 -11.92
CA SER A 336 15.00 5.01 -11.44
C SER A 336 16.42 4.81 -11.97
N TYR A 337 16.90 3.56 -12.02
CA TYR A 337 18.22 3.25 -12.60
C TYR A 337 18.26 3.49 -14.10
N LEU A 338 17.19 3.19 -14.84
CA LEU A 338 17.14 3.51 -16.29
C LEU A 338 17.20 5.03 -16.51
N TYR A 339 16.46 5.83 -15.76
CA TYR A 339 16.55 7.29 -15.83
C TYR A 339 17.94 7.84 -15.44
N LEU A 340 18.66 7.15 -14.54
CA LEU A 340 20.03 7.51 -14.15
C LEU A 340 21.09 7.04 -15.18
N GLY A 341 20.72 6.38 -16.29
CA GLY A 341 21.66 5.80 -17.24
C GLY A 341 22.48 4.63 -16.66
N LYS A 342 21.87 3.85 -15.76
CA LYS A 342 22.48 2.70 -15.08
C LYS A 342 21.81 1.37 -15.46
N PRO A 343 21.78 1.00 -16.75
CA PRO A 343 21.00 -0.15 -17.22
C PRO A 343 21.47 -1.50 -16.66
N HIS A 344 22.75 -1.64 -16.31
CA HIS A 344 23.25 -2.86 -15.64
C HIS A 344 22.64 -3.06 -14.25
N GLN A 345 22.50 -1.97 -13.47
CA GLN A 345 21.86 -2.03 -12.16
C GLN A 345 20.35 -2.29 -12.29
N ALA A 346 19.70 -1.66 -13.27
CA ALA A 346 18.28 -1.93 -13.57
C ALA A 346 18.08 -3.42 -13.90
N ARG A 347 18.95 -4.01 -14.74
CA ARG A 347 18.87 -5.43 -15.13
C ARG A 347 18.99 -6.36 -13.93
N GLY A 348 19.93 -6.13 -13.02
CA GLY A 348 20.06 -6.96 -11.81
C GLY A 348 18.77 -7.00 -10.97
N VAL A 349 18.13 -5.84 -10.78
CA VAL A 349 16.83 -5.77 -10.06
C VAL A 349 15.71 -6.48 -10.86
N LEU A 350 15.68 -6.33 -12.18
CA LEU A 350 14.67 -6.94 -13.05
C LEU A 350 14.84 -8.46 -13.19
N GLU A 351 16.05 -9.00 -13.06
CA GLU A 351 16.30 -10.44 -12.98
C GLU A 351 15.68 -11.04 -11.71
N GLU A 352 15.85 -10.38 -10.55
CA GLU A 352 15.18 -10.80 -9.32
C GLU A 352 13.66 -10.71 -9.44
N LEU A 353 13.14 -9.63 -10.06
CA LEU A 353 11.70 -9.45 -10.29
C LEU A 353 11.09 -10.55 -11.16
N SER A 354 11.82 -11.04 -12.14
CA SER A 354 11.33 -12.11 -13.01
C SER A 354 11.13 -13.44 -12.30
N LEU A 355 11.80 -13.64 -11.16
CA LEU A 355 11.57 -14.81 -10.30
C LEU A 355 10.30 -14.65 -9.45
N LEU A 356 9.96 -13.42 -9.08
CA LEU A 356 8.78 -13.10 -8.26
C LEU A 356 7.50 -13.01 -9.10
N ALA A 357 7.60 -12.51 -10.33
CA ALA A 357 6.47 -12.29 -11.23
C ALA A 357 6.86 -12.63 -12.69
N PRO A 358 7.05 -13.92 -13.01
CA PRO A 358 7.58 -14.35 -14.32
C PRO A 358 6.65 -14.01 -15.50
N ASP A 359 5.34 -13.98 -15.28
CA ASP A 359 4.34 -13.74 -16.33
C ASP A 359 3.99 -12.25 -16.51
N ASN A 360 4.57 -11.37 -15.71
CA ASN A 360 4.29 -9.94 -15.77
C ASN A 360 4.93 -9.31 -17.01
N LEU A 361 4.09 -8.89 -17.97
CA LEU A 361 4.54 -8.36 -19.26
C LEU A 361 5.25 -7.00 -19.13
N GLU A 362 4.89 -6.18 -18.15
CA GLU A 362 5.56 -4.88 -17.91
C GLU A 362 7.00 -5.07 -17.43
N ILE A 363 7.22 -6.03 -16.52
CA ILE A 363 8.57 -6.41 -16.06
C ILE A 363 9.39 -6.95 -17.23
N GLN A 364 8.80 -7.82 -18.05
CA GLN A 364 9.48 -8.34 -19.26
C GLN A 364 9.79 -7.21 -20.26
N GLY A 365 8.91 -6.21 -20.38
CA GLY A 365 9.12 -5.00 -21.18
C GLY A 365 10.29 -4.15 -20.66
N LEU A 366 10.35 -3.91 -19.36
CA LEU A 366 11.46 -3.19 -18.71
C LEU A 366 12.81 -3.92 -18.89
N GLN A 367 12.82 -5.26 -18.83
CA GLN A 367 14.03 -6.04 -19.12
C GLN A 367 14.52 -5.83 -20.54
N ALA A 368 13.61 -5.75 -21.51
CA ALA A 368 13.97 -5.46 -22.90
C ALA A 368 14.50 -4.03 -23.07
N LEU A 369 13.92 -3.04 -22.38
CA LEU A 369 14.45 -1.68 -22.36
C LEU A 369 15.86 -1.61 -21.73
N ALA A 370 16.09 -2.31 -20.63
CA ALA A 370 17.40 -2.37 -19.99
C ALA A 370 18.46 -3.00 -20.92
N LEU A 371 18.10 -4.02 -21.72
CA LEU A 371 18.97 -4.57 -22.76
C LEU A 371 19.25 -3.56 -23.85
N TYR A 372 18.24 -2.80 -24.29
CA TYR A 372 18.42 -1.76 -25.28
C TYR A 372 19.39 -0.67 -24.82
N GLU A 373 19.21 -0.15 -23.59
CA GLU A 373 20.10 0.87 -23.02
C GLU A 373 21.56 0.38 -22.87
N GLN A 374 21.77 -0.93 -22.74
CA GLN A 374 23.11 -1.53 -22.77
C GLN A 374 23.67 -1.63 -24.18
N SER A 375 22.85 -1.55 -25.23
CA SER A 375 23.27 -1.73 -26.61
C SER A 375 24.16 -0.62 -27.16
N GLU A 376 24.28 0.52 -26.47
CA GLU A 376 25.29 1.53 -26.79
C GLU A 376 26.71 0.98 -26.64
N ALA A 377 26.94 0.06 -25.69
CA ALA A 377 28.21 -0.60 -25.45
C ALA A 377 28.34 -1.94 -26.20
N ASP A 378 27.22 -2.60 -26.57
CA ASP A 378 27.18 -3.90 -27.25
C ASP A 378 26.05 -3.92 -28.29
N LEU A 379 26.41 -3.73 -29.56
CA LEU A 379 25.48 -3.61 -30.68
C LEU A 379 24.58 -4.85 -30.89
N ASP A 380 25.00 -6.03 -30.44
CA ASP A 380 24.23 -7.27 -30.56
C ASP A 380 23.01 -7.31 -29.65
N LEU A 381 22.98 -6.46 -28.62
CA LEU A 381 21.85 -6.40 -27.67
C LEU A 381 20.63 -5.71 -28.27
N TRP A 382 20.79 -4.78 -29.23
CA TRP A 382 19.68 -4.08 -29.85
C TRP A 382 18.68 -5.01 -30.56
N PRO A 383 19.11 -5.92 -31.47
CA PRO A 383 18.19 -6.87 -32.10
C PRO A 383 17.46 -7.75 -31.06
N ARG A 384 18.19 -8.15 -30.03
CA ARG A 384 17.61 -8.99 -28.94
C ARG A 384 16.53 -8.25 -28.15
N ALA A 385 16.76 -6.98 -27.82
CA ALA A 385 15.80 -6.13 -27.10
C ALA A 385 14.53 -5.92 -27.93
N VAL A 386 14.67 -5.55 -29.21
CA VAL A 386 13.54 -5.31 -30.11
C VAL A 386 12.75 -6.59 -30.39
N THR A 387 13.42 -7.72 -30.64
CA THR A 387 12.75 -9.01 -30.83
C THR A 387 11.95 -9.42 -29.60
N ARG A 388 12.47 -9.14 -28.39
CA ARG A 388 11.77 -9.42 -27.15
C ARG A 388 10.51 -8.54 -27.01
N LEU A 389 10.62 -7.23 -27.23
CA LEU A 389 9.48 -6.32 -27.21
C LEU A 389 8.44 -6.67 -28.28
N ASP A 390 8.85 -7.01 -29.49
CA ASP A 390 7.94 -7.41 -30.56
C ASP A 390 7.14 -8.66 -30.21
N ARG A 391 7.79 -9.67 -29.62
CA ARG A 391 7.11 -10.87 -29.11
C ARG A 391 6.08 -10.52 -28.05
N LEU A 392 6.39 -9.61 -27.13
CA LEU A 392 5.46 -9.14 -26.10
C LEU A 392 4.31 -8.34 -26.72
N ALA A 393 4.60 -7.47 -27.67
CA ALA A 393 3.61 -6.65 -28.39
C ALA A 393 2.58 -7.48 -29.16
N ASN A 394 2.92 -8.70 -29.56
CA ASN A 394 2.02 -9.60 -30.29
C ASN A 394 1.12 -10.45 -29.36
N LYS A 395 1.24 -10.35 -28.04
CA LYS A 395 0.28 -10.96 -27.10
C LYS A 395 -1.05 -10.19 -27.11
N SER A 396 -2.16 -10.90 -26.91
CA SER A 396 -3.50 -10.30 -26.89
C SER A 396 -3.71 -9.29 -25.77
N ASN A 397 -3.04 -9.50 -24.63
CA ASN A 397 -3.07 -8.66 -23.45
C ASN A 397 -1.83 -7.76 -23.31
N ALA A 398 -1.15 -7.42 -24.43
CA ALA A 398 0.06 -6.60 -24.41
C ALA A 398 -0.25 -5.21 -23.82
N PRO A 399 0.45 -4.80 -22.74
CA PRO A 399 0.33 -3.45 -22.20
C PRO A 399 0.65 -2.38 -23.26
N PRO A 400 -0.12 -1.28 -23.35
CA PRO A 400 0.13 -0.21 -24.31
C PRO A 400 1.54 0.38 -24.22
N ALA A 401 2.16 0.37 -23.04
CA ALA A 401 3.53 0.81 -22.82
C ALA A 401 4.56 0.03 -23.67
N ILE A 402 4.32 -1.27 -23.91
CA ILE A 402 5.20 -2.09 -24.76
C ILE A 402 5.13 -1.64 -26.21
N LEU A 403 3.92 -1.36 -26.71
CA LEU A 403 3.70 -0.85 -28.07
C LEU A 403 4.36 0.52 -28.24
N TYR A 404 4.20 1.40 -27.26
CA TYR A 404 4.78 2.74 -27.23
C TYR A 404 6.30 2.67 -27.30
N ASN A 405 6.92 1.90 -26.40
CA ASN A 405 8.38 1.76 -26.33
C ASN A 405 8.94 1.16 -27.61
N LEU A 406 8.27 0.17 -28.18
CA LEU A 406 8.71 -0.44 -29.43
C LEU A 406 8.59 0.53 -30.62
N ALA A 407 7.53 1.34 -30.69
CA ALA A 407 7.39 2.39 -31.69
C ALA A 407 8.54 3.41 -31.59
N ARG A 408 8.87 3.86 -30.38
CA ARG A 408 9.98 4.80 -30.13
C ARG A 408 11.34 4.21 -30.53
N LEU A 409 11.60 2.94 -30.25
CA LEU A 409 12.85 2.29 -30.65
C LEU A 409 13.00 2.17 -32.18
N TRP A 410 11.88 1.97 -32.91
CA TRP A 410 11.91 1.96 -34.37
C TRP A 410 12.04 3.35 -35.00
N GLU A 411 11.74 4.44 -34.29
CA GLU A 411 12.00 5.81 -34.73
C GLU A 411 13.49 6.15 -34.70
N ILE A 412 14.25 5.66 -33.71
CA ILE A 412 15.70 5.91 -33.61
C ILE A 412 16.45 5.30 -34.78
N ARG A 413 16.01 4.15 -35.26
CA ARG A 413 16.55 3.53 -36.48
C ARG A 413 15.58 3.75 -37.62
N PRO A 414 16.01 4.25 -38.80
CA PRO A 414 15.12 4.72 -39.85
C PRO A 414 14.31 3.58 -40.50
N ARG A 415 13.41 2.99 -39.76
CA ARG A 415 12.40 2.05 -40.25
C ARG A 415 10.99 2.57 -39.93
N PRO A 416 10.58 3.68 -40.55
CA PRO A 416 9.31 4.35 -40.22
C PRO A 416 8.06 3.49 -40.41
N ALA A 417 8.12 2.49 -41.30
CA ALA A 417 6.99 1.57 -41.49
C ALA A 417 6.72 0.70 -40.27
N GLN A 418 7.79 0.22 -39.57
CA GLN A 418 7.63 -0.52 -38.33
C GLN A 418 7.11 0.37 -37.19
N ALA A 419 7.67 1.55 -36.99
CA ALA A 419 7.19 2.50 -36.00
C ALA A 419 5.70 2.83 -36.20
N ARG A 420 5.31 3.13 -37.45
CA ARG A 420 3.92 3.45 -37.81
C ARG A 420 2.95 2.31 -37.48
N ARG A 421 3.34 1.05 -37.63
CA ARG A 421 2.51 -0.10 -37.26
C ARG A 421 2.10 -0.07 -35.78
N TYR A 422 3.03 0.26 -34.88
CA TYR A 422 2.75 0.29 -33.43
C TYR A 422 2.03 1.59 -33.01
N TRP A 423 2.35 2.72 -33.63
CA TRP A 423 1.63 3.97 -33.45
C TRP A 423 0.15 3.83 -33.84
N ASN A 424 -0.15 3.14 -34.97
CA ASN A 424 -1.51 2.88 -35.41
C ASN A 424 -2.28 2.02 -34.38
N ARG A 425 -1.64 0.98 -33.84
CA ARG A 425 -2.27 0.16 -32.79
C ARG A 425 -2.57 0.97 -31.52
N LEU A 426 -1.70 1.87 -31.12
CA LEU A 426 -1.92 2.76 -29.98
C LEU A 426 -3.04 3.76 -30.24
N ALA A 427 -3.18 4.26 -31.47
CA ALA A 427 -4.24 5.19 -31.82
C ALA A 427 -5.63 4.57 -31.66
N TYR A 428 -5.82 3.29 -31.99
CA TYR A 428 -7.06 2.56 -31.73
C TYR A 428 -7.37 2.39 -30.24
N MET A 429 -6.35 2.55 -29.37
CA MET A 429 -6.48 2.50 -27.92
C MET A 429 -6.46 3.89 -27.27
N SER A 430 -6.54 4.97 -28.07
CA SER A 430 -6.29 6.35 -27.62
C SER A 430 -7.14 6.76 -26.44
N ALA A 431 -8.41 6.34 -26.37
CA ALA A 431 -9.31 6.65 -25.26
C ALA A 431 -8.82 6.11 -23.90
N SER A 432 -8.10 4.98 -23.90
CA SER A 432 -7.56 4.36 -22.68
C SER A 432 -6.16 4.84 -22.31
N LEU A 433 -5.52 5.67 -23.14
CA LEU A 433 -4.18 6.16 -22.90
C LEU A 433 -4.17 7.38 -21.97
N PRO A 434 -3.12 7.55 -21.15
CA PRO A 434 -2.87 8.80 -20.43
C PRO A 434 -2.80 10.00 -21.37
N ASP A 435 -3.29 11.17 -20.95
CA ASP A 435 -3.37 12.37 -21.81
C ASP A 435 -2.03 12.77 -22.43
N SER A 436 -0.93 12.68 -21.65
CA SER A 436 0.42 12.95 -22.17
C SER A 436 0.82 11.97 -23.28
N ILE A 437 0.58 10.68 -23.08
CA ILE A 437 0.88 9.63 -24.07
C ILE A 437 -0.05 9.76 -25.27
N ARG A 438 -1.36 9.97 -25.04
CA ARG A 438 -2.34 10.21 -26.11
C ARG A 438 -1.92 11.37 -27.00
N THR A 439 -1.49 12.48 -26.41
CA THR A 439 -1.01 13.65 -27.16
C THR A 439 0.19 13.29 -28.06
N ILE A 440 1.13 12.46 -27.56
CA ILE A 440 2.28 12.01 -28.36
C ILE A 440 1.80 11.10 -29.51
N VAL A 441 0.96 10.12 -29.19
CA VAL A 441 0.43 9.17 -30.18
C VAL A 441 -0.32 9.90 -31.29
N CYS A 442 -1.15 10.88 -30.94
CA CYS A 442 -1.94 11.67 -31.89
C CYS A 442 -1.05 12.56 -32.80
N ARG A 443 0.05 13.07 -32.30
CA ARG A 443 1.02 13.84 -33.12
C ARG A 443 1.77 12.99 -34.15
N GLN A 444 1.95 11.68 -33.87
CA GLN A 444 2.65 10.75 -34.76
C GLN A 444 1.77 10.24 -35.90
N GLN A 445 0.49 10.57 -35.90
CA GLN A 445 -0.47 10.10 -36.89
C GLN A 445 -0.86 11.19 -37.87
N SER A 446 -0.82 10.85 -39.17
CA SER A 446 -1.42 11.68 -40.24
C SER A 446 -2.96 11.61 -40.25
N VAL A 447 -3.58 10.78 -39.39
CA VAL A 447 -5.05 10.60 -39.28
C VAL A 447 -5.53 11.25 -37.99
N VAL A 448 -5.62 12.56 -37.99
CA VAL A 448 -6.02 13.43 -36.87
C VAL A 448 -7.46 13.17 -36.40
N GLN A 449 -8.32 12.63 -37.25
CA GLN A 449 -9.77 12.55 -37.00
C GLN A 449 -10.20 11.59 -35.87
N GLU A 450 -9.43 10.55 -35.57
CA GLU A 450 -9.80 9.59 -34.50
C GLU A 450 -9.27 10.03 -33.11
N CYS A 451 -8.21 10.84 -33.08
CA CYS A 451 -7.61 11.34 -31.84
C CYS A 451 -8.31 12.60 -31.28
N GLU A 452 -9.00 13.38 -32.12
CA GLU A 452 -9.62 14.66 -31.74
C GLU A 452 -11.04 14.54 -31.17
N LYS A 453 -11.61 13.36 -31.14
CA LYS A 453 -12.86 13.13 -30.39
C LYS A 453 -12.59 13.19 -28.89
N ASP A 454 -12.16 14.36 -28.42
CA ASP A 454 -12.18 14.71 -27.01
C ASP A 454 -13.64 14.82 -26.59
N LYS A 455 -14.20 13.67 -26.20
CA LYS A 455 -15.55 13.64 -25.65
C LYS A 455 -15.42 14.26 -24.26
N SER A 456 -15.78 15.54 -24.18
CA SER A 456 -15.98 16.26 -22.94
C SER A 456 -16.70 15.38 -21.93
N ILE A 457 -16.17 15.33 -20.71
CA ILE A 457 -16.92 14.84 -19.54
C ILE A 457 -18.29 15.52 -19.63
N ASN A 458 -19.34 14.73 -19.69
CA ASN A 458 -20.70 15.28 -19.83
C ASN A 458 -21.02 15.98 -18.49
N SER A 459 -20.79 17.28 -18.44
CA SER A 459 -20.96 18.13 -17.25
C SER A 459 -22.39 18.08 -16.70
N ASP A 460 -23.35 17.65 -17.51
CA ASP A 460 -24.77 17.58 -17.14
C ASP A 460 -25.14 16.28 -16.42
N LYS A 461 -24.28 15.26 -16.44
CA LYS A 461 -24.52 14.02 -15.72
C LYS A 461 -24.01 14.13 -14.29
N ARG A 462 -24.89 13.82 -13.34
CA ARG A 462 -24.51 13.75 -11.93
C ARG A 462 -23.82 12.43 -11.63
N PRO A 463 -22.79 12.41 -10.73
CA PRO A 463 -22.21 11.16 -10.27
C PRO A 463 -23.28 10.31 -9.56
N PRO A 464 -23.12 8.97 -9.52
CA PRO A 464 -24.08 8.08 -8.88
C PRO A 464 -24.19 8.23 -7.35
N TRP A 465 -23.31 9.03 -6.75
CA TRP A 465 -23.30 9.34 -5.31
C TRP A 465 -23.48 10.85 -5.08
N GLU A 466 -23.99 11.19 -3.91
CA GLU A 466 -24.08 12.58 -3.47
C GLU A 466 -22.91 12.91 -2.54
N TRP A 467 -22.20 13.99 -2.88
CA TRP A 467 -21.18 14.53 -1.99
C TRP A 467 -21.86 15.27 -0.84
N PRO A 468 -21.55 14.93 0.43
CA PRO A 468 -22.16 15.59 1.59
C PRO A 468 -21.90 17.10 1.62
N ILE A 469 -20.79 17.54 1.04
CA ILE A 469 -20.41 18.95 0.96
C ILE A 469 -20.21 19.34 -0.50
N PRO A 470 -20.84 20.44 -0.98
CA PRO A 470 -20.57 20.96 -2.31
C PRO A 470 -19.09 21.32 -2.46
N PHE A 471 -18.47 20.89 -3.55
CA PHE A 471 -17.08 21.23 -3.86
C PHE A 471 -17.03 22.66 -4.43
N LYS A 472 -16.88 23.66 -3.57
CA LYS A 472 -16.83 25.09 -3.93
C LYS A 472 -15.51 25.71 -3.46
N TRP A 473 -15.00 26.67 -4.23
CA TRP A 473 -13.90 27.55 -3.85
C TRP A 473 -14.37 28.59 -2.80
N GLN A 474 -14.75 28.16 -1.62
CA GLN A 474 -15.12 29.02 -0.51
C GLN A 474 -14.40 28.56 0.74
N PRO A 475 -13.91 29.49 1.58
CA PRO A 475 -13.29 29.12 2.86
C PRO A 475 -14.23 28.24 3.68
N LEU A 476 -13.70 27.17 4.23
CA LEU A 476 -14.46 26.26 5.10
C LEU A 476 -14.84 26.91 6.44
N SER A 477 -14.13 27.98 6.83
CA SER A 477 -14.40 28.71 8.07
C SER A 477 -15.85 29.15 8.23
N GLU A 478 -16.53 29.52 7.13
CA GLU A 478 -17.97 29.82 7.16
C GLU A 478 -18.85 28.56 7.19
N GLN A 479 -18.34 27.41 6.80
CA GLN A 479 -19.05 26.13 6.75
C GLN A 479 -18.78 25.25 7.97
N THR A 480 -17.68 25.47 8.70
CA THR A 480 -17.22 24.63 9.83
C THR A 480 -18.32 24.54 10.91
N MET A 481 -18.98 25.65 11.23
CA MET A 481 -20.11 25.65 12.20
C MET A 481 -21.32 24.84 11.70
N VAL A 482 -21.53 24.77 10.40
CA VAL A 482 -22.60 23.96 9.79
C VAL A 482 -22.20 22.48 9.81
N MET A 483 -20.92 22.19 9.62
CA MET A 483 -20.39 20.83 9.59
C MET A 483 -20.34 20.16 10.97
N GLU A 484 -19.95 20.90 12.00
CA GLU A 484 -20.02 20.43 13.39
C GLU A 484 -21.45 20.10 13.82
N LYS A 485 -22.43 20.92 13.44
CA LYS A 485 -23.84 20.74 13.79
C LYS A 485 -24.53 19.64 12.98
N LEU A 486 -24.23 19.51 11.68
CA LEU A 486 -24.94 18.59 10.79
C LEU A 486 -24.33 17.19 10.78
N TYR A 487 -23.03 17.04 11.05
CA TYR A 487 -22.30 15.79 10.86
C TYR A 487 -21.65 15.24 12.11
N GLY A 488 -21.77 15.92 13.27
CA GLY A 488 -21.25 15.45 14.56
C GLY A 488 -19.72 15.35 14.60
N TRP A 489 -19.01 16.23 13.90
CA TRP A 489 -17.56 16.26 13.84
C TRP A 489 -17.00 16.84 15.14
N GLU A 490 -16.46 15.96 15.97
CA GLU A 490 -16.11 16.34 17.35
C GLU A 490 -14.82 17.16 17.42
N ARG A 491 -13.80 16.87 16.62
CA ARG A 491 -12.54 17.66 16.55
C ARG A 491 -11.78 17.36 15.27
N PRO A 492 -11.31 18.37 14.51
CA PRO A 492 -10.39 18.15 13.40
C PRO A 492 -9.01 17.77 13.89
N ILE A 493 -8.30 16.92 13.13
CA ILE A 493 -6.87 16.73 13.29
C ILE A 493 -6.19 17.96 12.71
N SER A 494 -5.61 18.81 13.56
CA SER A 494 -4.92 20.03 13.16
C SER A 494 -3.42 19.78 13.01
N PHE A 495 -2.81 20.34 11.99
CA PHE A 495 -1.38 20.21 11.73
C PHE A 495 -0.81 21.47 11.07
N ASN A 496 0.49 21.68 11.21
CA ASN A 496 1.19 22.77 10.54
C ASN A 496 1.71 22.27 9.20
N TRP A 497 1.36 23.01 8.14
CA TRP A 497 1.71 22.70 6.78
C TRP A 497 2.82 23.65 6.28
N TYR A 498 3.67 23.14 5.39
CA TYR A 498 4.67 23.90 4.67
C TYR A 498 5.52 24.83 5.56
N ARG A 499 6.47 24.26 6.33
CA ARG A 499 7.39 24.98 7.22
C ARG A 499 6.69 25.85 8.29
N GLU A 500 5.60 25.34 8.85
CA GLU A 500 4.82 26.01 9.91
C GLU A 500 4.11 27.30 9.48
N GLN A 501 4.08 27.64 8.17
CA GLN A 501 3.47 28.89 7.68
C GLN A 501 1.98 28.79 7.41
N LEU A 502 1.48 27.57 7.10
CA LEU A 502 0.07 27.34 6.79
C LEU A 502 -0.52 26.34 7.79
N ARG A 503 -1.81 26.47 8.03
CA ARG A 503 -2.57 25.53 8.86
C ARG A 503 -3.32 24.56 7.97
N GLY A 504 -3.38 23.30 8.42
CA GLY A 504 -4.17 22.26 7.79
C GLY A 504 -5.07 21.57 8.79
N HIS A 505 -6.22 21.12 8.33
CA HIS A 505 -7.18 20.37 9.13
C HIS A 505 -7.69 19.16 8.36
N ILE A 506 -7.81 18.03 9.06
CA ILE A 506 -8.51 16.86 8.55
C ILE A 506 -9.77 16.69 9.39
N TYR A 507 -10.90 16.72 8.72
CA TYR A 507 -12.21 16.44 9.30
C TYR A 507 -12.62 15.03 8.91
N GLU A 508 -12.95 14.19 9.89
CA GLU A 508 -13.41 12.84 9.65
C GLU A 508 -14.69 12.59 10.45
N ARG A 509 -15.71 12.01 9.81
CA ARG A 509 -16.92 11.62 10.53
C ARG A 509 -16.61 10.47 11.50
N PRO A 510 -17.25 10.44 12.68
CA PRO A 510 -17.04 9.37 13.66
C PRO A 510 -17.31 7.96 13.13
N ASP A 511 -18.18 7.82 12.12
CA ASP A 511 -18.46 6.56 11.44
C ASP A 511 -17.39 6.17 10.38
N GLY A 512 -16.41 7.05 10.12
CA GLY A 512 -15.35 6.85 9.13
C GLY A 512 -15.82 6.85 7.68
N ARG A 513 -17.09 7.23 7.42
CA ARG A 513 -17.66 7.19 6.05
C ARG A 513 -17.37 8.42 5.21
N PHE A 514 -16.91 9.49 5.82
CA PHE A 514 -16.60 10.73 5.10
C PHE A 514 -15.44 11.45 5.76
N ALA A 515 -14.50 11.94 4.95
CA ALA A 515 -13.37 12.76 5.42
C ALA A 515 -13.11 13.92 4.45
N VAL A 516 -12.60 15.02 4.97
CA VAL A 516 -12.20 16.22 4.22
C VAL A 516 -10.82 16.66 4.64
N LEU A 517 -9.97 16.95 3.67
CA LEU A 517 -8.70 17.64 3.86
C LEU A 517 -8.88 19.12 3.51
N GLU A 518 -8.50 19.98 4.44
CA GLU A 518 -8.41 21.43 4.30
C GLU A 518 -6.96 21.87 4.45
N LEU A 519 -6.52 22.76 3.57
CA LEU A 519 -5.23 23.45 3.68
C LEU A 519 -5.48 24.95 3.46
N ASP A 520 -5.00 25.79 4.37
CA ASP A 520 -5.11 27.24 4.30
C ASP A 520 -6.55 27.72 4.05
N ASP A 521 -7.48 27.23 4.88
CA ASP A 521 -8.93 27.50 4.84
C ASP A 521 -9.67 27.01 3.57
N PHE A 522 -9.00 26.28 2.66
CA PHE A 522 -9.62 25.75 1.44
C PHE A 522 -9.68 24.23 1.44
N MET A 523 -10.82 23.70 1.03
CA MET A 523 -11.00 22.26 0.83
C MET A 523 -10.11 21.76 -0.31
N GLN A 524 -9.27 20.78 -0.02
CA GLN A 524 -8.35 20.19 -1.00
C GLN A 524 -8.80 18.82 -1.50
N MET A 525 -9.44 18.04 -0.64
CA MET A 525 -9.88 16.69 -0.98
C MET A 525 -11.08 16.29 -0.15
N GLN A 526 -11.95 15.48 -0.75
CA GLN A 526 -13.03 14.76 -0.08
C GLN A 526 -12.87 13.25 -0.30
N VAL A 527 -13.17 12.47 0.72
CA VAL A 527 -13.20 11.00 0.67
C VAL A 527 -14.56 10.53 1.19
N LEU A 528 -15.26 9.71 0.41
CA LEU A 528 -16.53 9.11 0.79
C LEU A 528 -16.38 7.59 0.78
N LYS A 529 -16.74 6.93 1.88
CA LYS A 529 -16.70 5.47 2.04
C LYS A 529 -18.09 4.93 2.35
N GLY A 530 -18.45 3.77 1.81
CA GLY A 530 -19.74 3.14 2.06
C GLY A 530 -19.81 1.71 1.53
N ASP A 531 -20.77 0.94 2.04
CA ASP A 531 -20.94 -0.46 1.61
C ASP A 531 -21.49 -0.59 0.19
N ASN A 532 -22.20 0.42 -0.29
CA ASN A 532 -22.70 0.51 -1.64
C ASN A 532 -22.96 1.99 -1.99
N LEU A 533 -22.02 2.62 -2.68
CA LEU A 533 -22.15 4.00 -3.18
C LEU A 533 -22.72 4.04 -4.61
N GLY A 534 -22.89 2.88 -5.25
CA GLY A 534 -23.38 2.73 -6.61
C GLY A 534 -22.76 1.53 -7.32
N ASP A 535 -23.20 1.30 -8.54
CA ASP A 535 -22.69 0.22 -9.40
C ASP A 535 -21.63 0.74 -10.39
N VAL A 536 -20.71 -0.13 -10.78
CA VAL A 536 -19.63 0.17 -11.75
C VAL A 536 -20.19 0.70 -13.09
N SER A 537 -21.33 0.19 -13.55
CA SER A 537 -21.97 0.67 -14.78
C SER A 537 -22.29 2.16 -14.77
N GLN A 538 -22.56 2.73 -13.59
CA GLN A 538 -22.83 4.16 -13.41
C GLN A 538 -21.57 5.02 -13.57
N LEU A 539 -20.38 4.47 -13.25
CA LEU A 539 -19.10 5.15 -13.45
C LEU A 539 -18.83 5.40 -14.93
N SER A 540 -19.07 4.38 -15.78
CA SER A 540 -18.93 4.48 -17.23
C SER A 540 -19.88 5.53 -17.83
N ASN A 541 -21.10 5.61 -17.31
CA ASN A 541 -22.08 6.61 -17.74
C ASN A 541 -21.67 8.05 -17.40
N TYR A 542 -20.97 8.24 -16.25
CA TYR A 542 -20.52 9.55 -15.78
C TYR A 542 -19.26 10.03 -16.51
N CYS A 543 -18.23 9.17 -16.62
CA CYS A 543 -16.95 9.53 -17.22
C CYS A 543 -16.83 9.22 -18.70
N GLY A 544 -17.72 8.41 -19.25
CA GLY A 544 -17.63 7.98 -20.65
C GLY A 544 -16.28 7.32 -20.96
N GLU A 545 -15.69 7.67 -22.09
CA GLU A 545 -14.41 7.13 -22.55
C GLU A 545 -13.18 7.60 -21.74
N SER A 546 -13.34 8.62 -20.88
CA SER A 546 -12.26 9.09 -20.01
C SER A 546 -12.07 8.23 -18.76
N LEU A 547 -12.99 7.28 -18.50
CA LEU A 547 -12.89 6.36 -17.38
C LEU A 547 -11.71 5.40 -17.57
N ARG A 548 -10.84 5.35 -16.59
CA ARG A 548 -9.68 4.46 -16.55
C ARG A 548 -9.86 3.47 -15.44
N GLN A 549 -9.53 2.21 -15.72
CA GLN A 549 -9.62 1.15 -14.73
C GLN A 549 -8.28 0.50 -14.50
N ARG A 550 -8.14 -0.04 -13.30
CA ARG A 550 -7.01 -0.77 -12.90
C ARG A 550 -7.41 -1.89 -11.93
N THR A 551 -7.02 -3.12 -12.27
CA THR A 551 -7.21 -4.28 -11.40
C THR A 551 -6.24 -4.22 -10.23
N LEU A 552 -6.79 -4.39 -9.04
CA LEU A 552 -6.11 -4.54 -7.77
C LEU A 552 -6.23 -5.99 -7.28
N ALA A 553 -5.50 -6.36 -6.23
CA ALA A 553 -5.61 -7.71 -5.67
C ALA A 553 -7.03 -8.03 -5.19
N ASN A 554 -7.72 -7.05 -4.59
CA ASN A 554 -9.04 -7.22 -3.99
C ASN A 554 -10.13 -6.34 -4.63
N GLY A 555 -9.94 -5.87 -5.88
CA GLY A 555 -10.94 -5.01 -6.50
C GLY A 555 -10.44 -4.28 -7.74
N ILE A 556 -11.07 -3.18 -8.08
CA ILE A 556 -10.70 -2.34 -9.22
C ILE A 556 -10.66 -0.88 -8.77
N LEU A 557 -9.55 -0.20 -9.08
CA LEU A 557 -9.43 1.25 -8.96
C LEU A 557 -9.85 1.87 -10.29
N TRP A 558 -10.84 2.73 -10.23
CA TRP A 558 -11.32 3.55 -11.33
C TRP A 558 -10.86 4.98 -11.15
N SER A 559 -10.52 5.67 -12.20
CA SER A 559 -10.16 7.08 -12.13
C SER A 559 -10.67 7.87 -13.33
N CYS A 560 -11.02 9.12 -13.07
CA CYS A 560 -11.58 10.02 -14.05
C CYS A 560 -11.29 11.44 -13.58
N SER A 561 -10.62 12.25 -14.42
CA SER A 561 -10.35 13.67 -14.15
C SER A 561 -9.90 13.99 -12.72
N ASP A 562 -10.81 14.45 -11.88
CA ASP A 562 -10.60 14.96 -10.52
C ASP A 562 -11.09 13.99 -9.42
N TRP A 563 -11.52 12.77 -9.78
CA TRP A 563 -11.94 11.77 -8.82
C TRP A 563 -11.44 10.36 -9.15
N ALA A 564 -11.42 9.50 -8.15
CA ALA A 564 -11.17 8.08 -8.27
C ALA A 564 -12.15 7.29 -7.40
N ALA A 565 -12.42 6.04 -7.77
CA ALA A 565 -13.30 5.14 -7.03
C ALA A 565 -12.67 3.75 -6.88
N LEU A 566 -12.84 3.16 -5.71
CA LEU A 566 -12.50 1.76 -5.44
C LEU A 566 -13.77 0.91 -5.48
N THR A 567 -13.73 -0.20 -6.21
CA THR A 567 -14.84 -1.14 -6.31
C THR A 567 -14.42 -2.53 -5.87
N PHE A 568 -15.35 -3.23 -5.22
CA PHE A 568 -15.25 -4.63 -4.84
C PHE A 568 -16.54 -5.32 -5.25
N GLU A 569 -16.46 -6.46 -5.91
CA GLU A 569 -17.63 -7.22 -6.39
C GLU A 569 -18.64 -6.32 -7.16
N ASP A 570 -18.13 -5.51 -8.10
CA ASP A 570 -18.88 -4.55 -8.91
C ASP A 570 -19.65 -3.45 -8.14
N LYS A 571 -19.39 -3.30 -6.84
CA LYS A 571 -19.95 -2.21 -6.02
C LYS A 571 -18.88 -1.15 -5.71
N VAL A 572 -19.27 0.11 -5.84
CA VAL A 572 -18.42 1.24 -5.43
C VAL A 572 -18.41 1.31 -3.90
N ARG A 573 -17.20 1.19 -3.32
CA ARG A 573 -16.99 1.19 -1.86
C ARG A 573 -16.37 2.47 -1.33
N GLU A 574 -15.56 3.12 -2.15
CA GLU A 574 -14.88 4.35 -1.79
C GLU A 574 -14.75 5.26 -3.00
N VAL A 575 -14.90 6.55 -2.79
CA VAL A 575 -14.72 7.59 -3.83
C VAL A 575 -13.89 8.73 -3.26
N TRP A 576 -12.94 9.21 -4.05
CA TRP A 576 -12.09 10.37 -3.73
C TRP A 576 -12.31 11.46 -4.76
N ARG A 577 -12.32 12.69 -4.32
CA ARG A 577 -12.29 13.86 -5.18
C ARG A 577 -11.24 14.85 -4.72
N VAL A 578 -10.43 15.36 -5.64
CA VAL A 578 -9.40 16.35 -5.38
C VAL A 578 -9.73 17.66 -6.05
N LEU A 579 -9.41 18.78 -5.41
CA LEU A 579 -9.42 20.09 -6.05
C LEU A 579 -8.14 20.23 -6.89
N ARG A 580 -8.28 20.54 -8.17
CA ARG A 580 -7.18 20.78 -9.12
C ARG A 580 -6.89 22.25 -9.30
#